data_e10cf1084536c3dabef574ac329938b4
#
_entry.id   e10cf1084536c3dabef574ac329938b4
#
_cell.length_a   1.000
_cell.length_b   1.000
_cell.length_c   1.000
_cell.angle_alpha   90.00
_cell.angle_beta   90.00
_cell.angle_gamma   90.00
#
_symmetry.space_group_name_H-M   'P 1'
#
loop_
_entity.id
_entity.type
_entity.pdbx_description
1 polymer ?
#
loop_
_entity_poly.entity_id
_entity_poly.type
_entity_poly.pdbx_seq_one_letter_code
_entity_poly.pdbx_strand_id
1 'polypeptide(L)'
;MRLDGIHHVTCITGDAPQNVDFYTGTLGLRLVKKSVNQDDPTVYHLFYADELGSAGSDITFFEYPGAARGRAGAGMVHTVVWRVGSGEALDFWAARLG
;
A
#
# COMPACT_ATOMS: atom_id res chain seq x y z
N MET A 1 -24.03 5.37 -15.15
CA MET A 1 -22.99 5.23 -14.11
C MET A 1 -21.65 5.61 -14.70
N ARG A 2 -20.88 6.36 -13.95
CA ARG A 2 -19.53 6.77 -14.35
C ARG A 2 -18.51 6.15 -13.39
N LEU A 3 -17.44 5.57 -13.94
CA LEU A 3 -16.32 5.04 -13.17
C LEU A 3 -15.13 5.96 -13.36
N ASP A 4 -14.62 6.51 -12.26
CA ASP A 4 -13.53 7.50 -12.28
C ASP A 4 -12.15 6.86 -12.09
N GLY A 5 -12.10 5.58 -11.75
CA GLY A 5 -10.84 4.86 -11.55
C GLY A 5 -10.93 3.81 -10.46
N ILE A 6 -9.77 3.26 -10.12
CA ILE A 6 -9.62 2.26 -9.06
C ILE A 6 -9.54 2.99 -7.71
N HIS A 7 -10.33 2.55 -6.73
CA HIS A 7 -10.32 3.13 -5.38
C HIS A 7 -9.06 2.75 -4.63
N HIS A 8 -8.70 1.47 -4.64
CA HIS A 8 -7.51 0.98 -3.95
C HIS A 8 -7.03 -0.33 -4.56
N VAL A 9 -5.82 -0.71 -4.23
CA VAL A 9 -5.26 -2.04 -4.49
C VAL A 9 -4.96 -2.72 -3.17
N THR A 10 -5.04 -4.05 -3.15
CA THR A 10 -4.79 -4.84 -1.94
C THR A 10 -3.66 -5.82 -2.19
N CYS A 11 -2.73 -5.84 -1.25
CA CYS A 11 -1.55 -6.68 -1.27
C CYS A 11 -1.51 -7.57 -0.03
N ILE A 12 -0.49 -8.40 0.07
CA ILE A 12 -0.25 -9.25 1.23
C ILE A 12 1.10 -8.88 1.84
N THR A 13 1.14 -8.80 3.17
CA THR A 13 2.40 -8.68 3.93
C THR A 13 2.55 -9.86 4.88
N GLY A 14 3.79 -10.25 5.14
CA GLY A 14 4.12 -11.25 6.16
C GLY A 14 4.44 -10.66 7.52
N ASP A 15 4.50 -9.33 7.64
CA ASP A 15 4.92 -8.63 8.85
C ASP A 15 4.28 -7.24 8.90
N ALA A 16 3.18 -7.12 9.64
CA ALA A 16 2.45 -5.86 9.74
C ALA A 16 3.27 -4.74 10.39
N PRO A 17 4.03 -4.94 11.50
CA PRO A 17 4.85 -3.87 12.07
C PRO A 17 5.88 -3.32 11.07
N GLN A 18 6.57 -4.16 10.35
CA GLN A 18 7.54 -3.73 9.33
C GLN A 18 6.83 -2.99 8.19
N ASN A 19 5.66 -3.46 7.79
CA ASN A 19 4.84 -2.84 6.75
C ASN A 19 4.43 -1.42 7.16
N VAL A 20 3.95 -1.23 8.40
CA VAL A 20 3.60 0.08 8.94
C VAL A 20 4.82 1.01 8.94
N ASP A 21 5.96 0.54 9.41
CA ASP A 21 7.18 1.36 9.44
C ASP A 21 7.59 1.83 8.06
N PHE A 22 7.51 0.97 7.05
CA PHE A 22 7.86 1.33 5.68
C PHE A 22 6.88 2.34 5.09
N TYR A 23 5.59 2.04 5.13
CA TYR A 23 4.59 2.87 4.46
C TYR A 23 4.34 4.21 5.16
N THR A 24 4.43 4.26 6.49
CA THR A 24 4.29 5.52 7.22
C THR A 24 5.61 6.24 7.42
N GLY A 25 6.68 5.55 7.78
CA GLY A 25 7.97 6.14 8.09
C GLY A 25 8.79 6.49 6.86
N THR A 26 8.90 5.57 5.91
CA THR A 26 9.71 5.77 4.69
C THR A 26 8.93 6.48 3.60
N LEU A 27 7.72 6.04 3.29
CA LEU A 27 6.90 6.63 2.24
C LEU A 27 6.04 7.80 2.70
N GLY A 28 5.87 7.98 4.01
CA GLY A 28 5.11 9.11 4.55
C GLY A 28 3.60 9.03 4.33
N LEU A 29 3.06 7.85 4.03
CA LEU A 29 1.63 7.68 3.92
C LEU A 29 0.99 7.65 5.31
N ARG A 30 -0.31 7.90 5.36
CA ARG A 30 -1.08 7.84 6.59
C ARG A 30 -1.72 6.47 6.73
N LEU A 31 -1.55 5.84 7.89
CA LEU A 31 -2.31 4.65 8.25
C LEU A 31 -3.70 5.12 8.68
N VAL A 32 -4.67 5.04 7.77
CA VAL A 32 -6.01 5.57 7.99
C VAL A 32 -6.93 4.60 8.71
N LYS A 33 -6.62 3.30 8.63
CA LYS A 33 -7.41 2.28 9.31
C LYS A 33 -6.58 1.01 9.51
N LYS A 34 -6.77 0.38 10.67
CA LYS A 34 -6.36 -0.99 10.94
C LYS A 34 -7.61 -1.76 11.36
N SER A 35 -7.90 -2.83 10.64
CA SER A 35 -9.10 -3.62 10.83
C SER A 35 -8.73 -5.10 10.77
N VAL A 36 -9.73 -5.97 10.71
CA VAL A 36 -9.54 -7.39 10.46
C VAL A 36 -10.26 -7.76 9.17
N ASN A 37 -9.78 -8.83 8.50
CA ASN A 37 -10.45 -9.38 7.34
C ASN A 37 -11.82 -9.94 7.78
N GLN A 38 -12.90 -9.53 7.12
CA GLN A 38 -14.26 -9.99 7.46
C GLN A 38 -14.41 -11.49 7.25
N ASP A 39 -13.72 -12.05 6.27
CA ASP A 39 -13.76 -13.49 5.97
C ASP A 39 -12.88 -14.30 6.92
N ASP A 40 -11.86 -13.68 7.51
CA ASP A 40 -10.96 -14.28 8.49
C ASP A 40 -10.54 -13.24 9.53
N PRO A 41 -11.25 -13.15 10.68
CA PRO A 41 -10.97 -12.14 11.69
C PRO A 41 -9.61 -12.27 12.38
N THR A 42 -8.83 -13.32 12.11
CA THR A 42 -7.47 -13.46 12.63
C THR A 42 -6.45 -12.73 11.78
N VAL A 43 -6.85 -12.22 10.62
CA VAL A 43 -5.98 -11.54 9.66
C VAL A 43 -6.20 -10.03 9.73
N TYR A 44 -5.16 -9.27 10.07
CA TYR A 44 -5.22 -7.82 10.05
C TYR A 44 -5.35 -7.27 8.63
N HIS A 45 -6.09 -6.17 8.51
CA HIS A 45 -6.25 -5.42 7.26
C HIS A 45 -5.81 -3.98 7.51
N LEU A 46 -4.72 -3.57 6.85
CA LEU A 46 -4.12 -2.25 7.00
C LEU A 46 -4.46 -1.38 5.80
N PHE A 47 -4.83 -0.13 6.04
CA PHE A 47 -5.22 0.81 4.99
C PHE A 47 -4.32 2.05 5.07
N TYR A 48 -3.61 2.33 3.99
CA TYR A 48 -2.78 3.54 3.87
C TYR A 48 -3.35 4.44 2.77
N ALA A 49 -3.28 5.73 2.99
CA ALA A 49 -3.74 6.72 2.03
C ALA A 49 -2.93 8.01 2.17
N ASP A 50 -3.33 9.04 1.38
CA ASP A 50 -2.84 10.39 1.58
C ASP A 50 -3.42 11.01 2.87
N GLU A 51 -3.07 12.27 3.16
CA GLU A 51 -3.54 12.96 4.36
C GLU A 51 -5.07 13.00 4.49
N LEU A 52 -5.76 13.06 3.37
CA LEU A 52 -7.22 13.23 3.32
C LEU A 52 -7.95 11.89 3.20
N GLY A 53 -7.24 10.79 2.97
CA GLY A 53 -7.87 9.50 2.70
C GLY A 53 -8.61 9.48 1.37
N SER A 54 -8.08 10.18 0.37
CA SER A 54 -8.75 10.34 -0.93
C SER A 54 -8.92 9.01 -1.65
N ALA A 55 -10.09 8.81 -2.28
CA ALA A 55 -10.31 7.65 -3.14
C ALA A 55 -9.25 7.60 -4.26
N GLY A 56 -8.71 6.42 -4.53
CA GLY A 56 -7.65 6.23 -5.51
C GLY A 56 -6.24 6.47 -4.98
N SER A 57 -6.08 6.93 -3.73
CA SER A 57 -4.78 7.06 -3.07
C SER A 57 -4.46 5.87 -2.14
N ASP A 58 -5.40 4.96 -1.97
CA ASP A 58 -5.31 3.90 -0.97
C ASP A 58 -4.51 2.70 -1.49
N ILE A 59 -3.59 2.24 -0.65
CA ILE A 59 -3.02 0.89 -0.76
C ILE A 59 -3.33 0.14 0.53
N THR A 60 -3.73 -1.12 0.43
CA THR A 60 -4.13 -1.92 1.58
C THR A 60 -3.36 -3.24 1.63
N PHE A 61 -3.26 -3.81 2.82
CA PHE A 61 -2.53 -5.05 3.05
C PHE A 61 -3.31 -5.96 3.97
N PHE A 62 -3.40 -7.24 3.61
CA PHE A 62 -3.72 -8.30 4.57
C PHE A 62 -2.43 -8.87 5.14
N GLU A 63 -2.38 -9.06 6.46
CA GLU A 63 -1.23 -9.72 7.09
C GLU A 63 -1.46 -11.22 7.18
N TYR A 64 -0.55 -11.98 6.55
CA TYR A 64 -0.42 -13.41 6.75
C TYR A 64 0.98 -13.64 7.33
N PRO A 65 1.13 -13.75 8.67
CA PRO A 65 2.44 -13.83 9.31
C PRO A 65 3.30 -14.93 8.71
N GLY A 66 4.53 -14.56 8.36
CA GLY A 66 5.47 -15.51 7.76
C GLY A 66 5.20 -15.84 6.29
N ALA A 67 4.30 -15.10 5.61
CA ALA A 67 4.06 -15.31 4.19
C ALA A 67 5.35 -15.23 3.38
N ALA A 68 5.53 -16.16 2.45
CA ALA A 68 6.68 -16.16 1.56
C ALA A 68 6.69 -14.92 0.68
N ARG A 69 7.89 -14.44 0.34
CA ARG A 69 8.05 -13.31 -0.57
C ARG A 69 7.46 -13.65 -1.94
N GLY A 70 6.68 -12.71 -2.48
CA GLY A 70 6.07 -12.86 -3.80
C GLY A 70 7.11 -12.87 -4.91
N ARG A 71 6.74 -13.43 -6.06
CA ARG A 71 7.55 -13.45 -7.27
C ARG A 71 6.75 -12.84 -8.40
N ALA A 72 7.32 -11.83 -9.06
CA ALA A 72 6.70 -11.23 -10.24
C ALA A 72 6.56 -12.24 -11.36
N GLY A 73 5.45 -12.20 -12.07
CA GLY A 73 5.19 -13.11 -13.18
C GLY A 73 4.08 -12.61 -14.10
N ALA A 74 3.93 -13.28 -15.23
CA ALA A 74 2.88 -12.97 -16.19
C ALA A 74 1.51 -13.25 -15.59
N GLY A 75 0.53 -12.41 -15.93
CA GLY A 75 -0.86 -12.58 -15.49
C GLY A 75 -1.14 -12.11 -14.08
N MET A 76 -0.20 -11.42 -13.43
CA MET A 76 -0.40 -10.87 -12.10
C MET A 76 -0.07 -9.37 -12.04
N VAL A 77 -0.64 -8.68 -11.06
CA VAL A 77 -0.23 -7.31 -10.72
C VAL A 77 1.02 -7.41 -9.84
N HIS A 78 2.16 -6.94 -10.35
CA HIS A 78 3.44 -7.06 -9.66
C HIS A 78 4.11 -5.71 -9.36
N THR A 79 3.53 -4.62 -9.85
CA THR A 79 4.12 -3.28 -9.71
C THR A 79 3.04 -2.28 -9.40
N VAL A 80 3.27 -1.44 -8.40
CA VAL A 80 2.42 -0.30 -8.10
C VAL A 80 3.18 0.97 -8.48
N VAL A 81 2.60 1.75 -9.39
CA VAL A 81 3.20 3.00 -9.87
C VAL A 81 2.56 4.16 -9.12
N TRP A 82 3.39 4.96 -8.49
CA TRP A 82 2.96 6.11 -7.70
C TRP A 82 3.12 7.40 -8.51
N ARG A 83 2.16 8.29 -8.37
CA ARG A 83 2.23 9.63 -8.96
C ARG A 83 2.72 10.61 -7.92
N VAL A 84 3.62 11.50 -8.33
CA VAL A 84 4.10 12.62 -7.52
C VAL A 84 3.84 13.94 -8.23
N GLY A 85 3.90 15.05 -7.50
CA GLY A 85 3.45 16.34 -8.00
C GLY A 85 4.41 17.07 -8.94
N SER A 86 5.68 16.65 -9.01
CA SER A 86 6.70 17.39 -9.78
C SER A 86 7.93 16.54 -10.04
N GLY A 87 8.81 17.00 -10.96
CA GLY A 87 10.13 16.39 -11.19
C GLY A 87 11.03 16.48 -9.96
N GLU A 88 10.94 17.57 -9.20
CA GLU A 88 11.68 17.72 -7.94
C GLU A 88 11.28 16.66 -6.92
N ALA A 89 10.00 16.33 -6.85
CA ALA A 89 9.50 15.24 -6.00
C ALA A 89 10.06 13.89 -6.44
N LEU A 90 10.19 13.64 -7.74
CA LEU A 90 10.83 12.43 -8.24
C LEU A 90 12.29 12.34 -7.77
N ASP A 91 13.03 13.43 -7.87
CA ASP A 91 14.42 13.47 -7.42
C ASP A 91 14.54 13.21 -5.91
N PHE A 92 13.65 13.81 -5.13
CA PHE A 92 13.58 13.58 -3.69
C PHE A 92 13.37 12.09 -3.37
N TRP A 93 12.42 11.45 -4.03
CA TRP A 93 12.11 10.05 -3.76
C TRP A 93 13.20 9.11 -4.27
N ALA A 94 13.81 9.42 -5.39
CA ALA A 94 14.95 8.65 -5.90
C ALA A 94 16.12 8.67 -4.91
N ALA A 95 16.41 9.82 -4.33
CA ALA A 95 17.47 9.96 -3.32
C ALA A 95 17.10 9.23 -2.02
N ARG A 96 15.84 9.32 -1.59
CA ARG A 96 15.37 8.72 -0.33
C ARG A 96 15.32 7.19 -0.39
N LEU A 97 14.90 6.63 -1.53
CA LEU A 97 14.69 5.18 -1.68
C LEU A 97 15.91 4.46 -2.28
N GLY A 98 16.72 5.20 -2.98
CA GLY A 98 17.90 4.68 -3.65
C GLY A 98 19.08 4.51 -2.77
#